data_82bd29d44f81347f3a2bbdff3b93de18
#
_entry.id   82bd29d44f81347f3a2bbdff3b93de18
#
_cell.length_a   1.000
_cell.length_b   1.000
_cell.length_c   1.000
_cell.angle_alpha   90.00
_cell.angle_beta   90.00
_cell.angle_gamma   90.00
#
_symmetry.space_group_name_H-M   'P 1'
#
loop_
_entity.id
_entity.type
_entity.pdbx_description
1 polymer ?
#
loop_
_entity_poly.entity_id
_entity_poly.type
_entity_poly.pdbx_seq_one_letter_code
_entity_poly.pdbx_strand_id
1 'polypeptide(L)'
;MRGWFDIKSLTFQYQDSQGLKESKGYIEDIIKKRCTLFSSNLKVFLGGFSQGAALSLFTGLSSNLEISGIIALSGYLPKGINNPNSKDPPIIAIHGEGDDIIDIDIAKKSYSGIQESKDFFFRSYNMTHEVIYDEIIDVKNFLIKNM
;
A
#
# COMPACT_ATOMS: atom_id res chain seq x y z
N MET A 1 -9.95 15.89 10.87
CA MET A 1 -8.57 15.38 10.65
C MET A 1 -8.29 15.48 9.15
N ARG A 2 -7.17 16.01 8.74
CA ARG A 2 -6.82 16.06 7.30
C ARG A 2 -6.41 14.64 6.86
N GLY A 3 -7.08 14.11 5.84
CA GLY A 3 -6.68 12.87 5.18
C GLY A 3 -5.47 13.08 4.26
N TRP A 4 -4.91 12.00 3.74
CA TRP A 4 -3.85 12.03 2.74
C TRP A 4 -4.32 12.56 1.37
N PHE A 5 -5.58 12.28 1.02
CA PHE A 5 -6.27 12.73 -0.19
C PHE A 5 -7.79 12.67 0.06
N ASP A 6 -8.59 13.28 -0.81
CA ASP A 6 -10.04 13.27 -0.65
C ASP A 6 -10.65 11.95 -1.13
N ILE A 7 -11.47 11.31 -0.27
CA ILE A 7 -12.26 10.15 -0.65
C ILE A 7 -13.60 10.64 -1.22
N LYS A 8 -13.69 10.67 -2.55
CA LYS A 8 -14.87 11.17 -3.28
C LYS A 8 -15.96 10.12 -3.45
N SER A 9 -15.64 8.84 -3.28
CA SER A 9 -16.58 7.72 -3.38
C SER A 9 -16.01 6.48 -2.70
N LEU A 10 -16.82 5.76 -1.94
CA LEU A 10 -16.46 4.46 -1.35
C LEU A 10 -16.39 3.33 -2.38
N THR A 11 -16.95 3.52 -3.58
CA THR A 11 -16.79 2.59 -4.71
C THR A 11 -15.53 2.84 -5.52
N PHE A 12 -14.72 3.84 -5.11
CA PHE A 12 -13.47 4.26 -5.79
C PHE A 12 -13.61 4.58 -7.29
N GLN A 13 -14.83 4.89 -7.73
CA GLN A 13 -15.11 5.34 -9.11
C GLN A 13 -14.51 6.71 -9.38
N TYR A 14 -14.54 7.59 -8.38
CA TYR A 14 -13.98 8.93 -8.41
C TYR A 14 -12.82 9.04 -7.43
N GLN A 15 -11.63 9.21 -7.96
CA GLN A 15 -10.40 9.29 -7.20
C GLN A 15 -9.85 10.73 -7.20
N ASP A 16 -9.37 11.19 -6.06
CA ASP A 16 -8.59 12.41 -5.96
C ASP A 16 -7.14 12.17 -6.42
N SER A 17 -6.95 12.16 -7.73
CA SER A 17 -5.65 11.87 -8.34
C SER A 17 -4.61 12.95 -8.05
N GLN A 18 -5.04 14.20 -7.81
CA GLN A 18 -4.13 15.29 -7.47
C GLN A 18 -3.64 15.15 -6.03
N GLY A 19 -4.53 14.94 -5.07
CA GLY A 19 -4.16 14.74 -3.67
C GLY A 19 -3.27 13.50 -3.47
N LEU A 20 -3.53 12.40 -4.21
CA LEU A 20 -2.65 11.22 -4.21
C LEU A 20 -1.23 11.55 -4.69
N LYS A 21 -1.09 12.33 -5.77
CA LYS A 21 0.23 12.74 -6.30
C LYS A 21 0.97 13.66 -5.35
N GLU A 22 0.28 14.60 -4.71
CA GLU A 22 0.86 15.51 -3.72
C GLU A 22 1.35 14.73 -2.50
N SER A 23 0.53 13.83 -1.96
CA SER A 23 0.89 12.98 -0.83
C SER A 23 2.03 12.03 -1.16
N LYS A 24 2.05 11.45 -2.37
CA LYS A 24 3.19 10.66 -2.86
C LYS A 24 4.48 11.51 -2.86
N GLY A 25 4.44 12.72 -3.40
CA GLY A 25 5.60 13.61 -3.42
C GLY A 25 6.14 13.88 -2.03
N TYR A 26 5.26 14.11 -1.06
CA TYR A 26 5.64 14.28 0.34
C TYR A 26 6.34 13.04 0.92
N ILE A 27 5.81 11.83 0.66
CA ILE A 27 6.43 10.58 1.11
C ILE A 27 7.79 10.35 0.44
N GLU A 28 7.90 10.59 -0.87
CA GLU A 28 9.17 10.48 -1.60
C GLU A 28 10.25 11.44 -1.04
N ASP A 29 9.87 12.65 -0.65
CA ASP A 29 10.80 13.62 -0.04
C ASP A 29 11.27 13.16 1.34
N ILE A 30 10.41 12.54 2.13
CA ILE A 30 10.81 11.93 3.41
C ILE A 30 11.83 10.81 3.16
N ILE A 31 11.55 9.91 2.22
CA ILE A 31 12.44 8.79 1.89
C ILE A 31 13.80 9.33 1.45
N LYS A 32 13.84 10.25 0.50
CA LYS A 32 15.09 10.86 0.01
C LYS A 32 15.90 11.49 1.14
N LYS A 33 15.28 12.29 2.00
CA LYS A 33 15.93 12.90 3.16
C LYS A 33 16.50 11.86 4.13
N ARG A 34 15.78 10.75 4.36
CA ARG A 34 16.28 9.68 5.24
C ARG A 34 17.40 8.89 4.58
N CYS A 35 17.29 8.56 3.31
CA CYS A 35 18.35 7.84 2.58
C CYS A 35 19.65 8.64 2.50
N THR A 36 19.61 9.97 2.46
CA THR A 36 20.83 10.83 2.51
C THR A 36 21.50 10.84 3.87
N LEU A 37 20.76 10.59 4.95
CA LEU A 37 21.29 10.61 6.34
C LEU A 37 21.90 9.28 6.77
N PHE A 38 21.58 8.19 6.06
CA PHE A 38 22.01 6.84 6.39
C PHE A 38 22.75 6.21 5.20
N SER A 39 23.52 5.15 5.44
CA SER A 39 24.30 4.49 4.41
C SER A 39 23.46 3.86 3.28
N SER A 40 24.09 3.60 2.13
CA SER A 40 23.49 3.16 0.87
C SER A 40 22.73 1.82 0.88
N ASN A 41 22.67 1.10 2.00
CA ASN A 41 22.05 -0.23 2.10
C ASN A 41 20.72 -0.23 2.86
N LEU A 42 20.02 0.91 2.92
CA LEU A 42 18.72 0.97 3.58
C LEU A 42 17.65 0.21 2.80
N LYS A 43 16.92 -0.63 3.52
CA LYS A 43 15.68 -1.22 3.03
C LYS A 43 14.49 -0.31 3.37
N VAL A 44 13.76 0.12 2.36
CA VAL A 44 12.61 1.01 2.51
C VAL A 44 11.33 0.21 2.33
N PHE A 45 10.53 0.14 3.38
CA PHE A 45 9.19 -0.46 3.34
C PHE A 45 8.14 0.64 3.48
N LEU A 46 7.09 0.57 2.69
CA LEU A 46 5.93 1.45 2.80
C LEU A 46 4.77 0.65 3.39
N GLY A 47 4.22 1.13 4.49
CA GLY A 47 3.09 0.45 5.13
C GLY A 47 1.99 1.42 5.52
N GLY A 48 0.74 0.96 5.46
CA GLY A 48 -0.39 1.75 5.87
C GLY A 48 -1.66 0.94 6.08
N PHE A 49 -2.59 1.57 6.78
CA PHE A 49 -3.93 1.07 7.04
C PHE A 49 -4.95 1.93 6.31
N SER A 50 -5.99 1.32 5.72
CA SER A 50 -7.09 2.01 5.05
C SER A 50 -6.59 2.97 3.95
N GLN A 51 -6.84 4.27 4.07
CA GLN A 51 -6.33 5.30 3.16
C GLN A 51 -4.78 5.32 3.08
N GLY A 52 -4.10 5.04 4.19
CA GLY A 52 -2.64 4.92 4.24
C GLY A 52 -2.13 3.71 3.45
N ALA A 53 -2.89 2.60 3.41
CA ALA A 53 -2.57 1.44 2.58
C ALA A 53 -2.68 1.80 1.09
N ALA A 54 -3.74 2.50 0.70
CA ALA A 54 -3.91 2.97 -0.68
C ALA A 54 -2.77 3.91 -1.11
N LEU A 55 -2.36 4.84 -0.24
CA LEU A 55 -1.21 5.72 -0.51
C LEU A 55 0.10 4.94 -0.60
N SER A 56 0.33 3.95 0.27
CA SER A 56 1.53 3.11 0.25
C SER A 56 1.64 2.32 -1.06
N LEU A 57 0.54 1.74 -1.52
CA LEU A 57 0.46 1.05 -2.81
C LEU A 57 0.71 2.02 -3.98
N PHE A 58 0.03 3.17 -3.99
CA PHE A 58 0.20 4.16 -5.05
C PHE A 58 1.64 4.67 -5.11
N THR A 59 2.22 5.01 -3.97
CA THR A 59 3.60 5.51 -3.89
C THR A 59 4.60 4.42 -4.29
N GLY A 60 4.50 3.24 -3.70
CA GLY A 60 5.47 2.16 -3.91
C GLY A 60 5.49 1.63 -5.34
N LEU A 61 4.32 1.58 -6.00
CA LEU A 61 4.19 1.09 -7.38
C LEU A 61 4.44 2.15 -8.45
N SER A 62 4.37 3.45 -8.11
CA SER A 62 4.56 4.54 -9.08
C SER A 62 5.80 5.40 -8.82
N SER A 63 6.61 5.06 -7.83
CA SER A 63 7.84 5.77 -7.49
C SER A 63 9.04 5.30 -8.33
N ASN A 64 9.97 6.23 -8.58
CA ASN A 64 11.30 5.91 -9.12
C ASN A 64 12.30 5.49 -8.02
N LEU A 65 11.89 5.54 -6.75
CA LEU A 65 12.72 5.14 -5.62
C LEU A 65 12.72 3.62 -5.47
N GLU A 66 13.82 3.07 -4.98
CA GLU A 66 13.88 1.65 -4.65
C GLU A 66 13.09 1.37 -3.38
N ILE A 67 11.96 0.65 -3.53
CA ILE A 67 11.09 0.22 -2.43
C ILE A 67 11.29 -1.28 -2.22
N SER A 68 11.59 -1.67 -1.00
CA SER A 68 11.91 -3.05 -0.63
C SER A 68 10.67 -3.89 -0.33
N GLY A 69 9.52 -3.26 -0.10
CA GLY A 69 8.24 -3.94 0.08
C GLY A 69 7.11 -3.00 0.46
N ILE A 70 5.87 -3.44 0.21
CA ILE A 70 4.65 -2.69 0.52
C ILE A 70 3.76 -3.53 1.42
N ILE A 71 3.20 -2.90 2.45
CA ILE A 71 2.29 -3.49 3.44
C ILE A 71 0.97 -2.71 3.36
N ALA A 72 -0.08 -3.36 2.89
CA ALA A 72 -1.39 -2.75 2.71
C ALA A 72 -2.43 -3.45 3.60
N LEU A 73 -2.84 -2.78 4.69
CA LEU A 73 -3.84 -3.30 5.62
C LEU A 73 -5.18 -2.62 5.38
N SER A 74 -6.24 -3.41 5.13
CA SER A 74 -7.62 -2.95 4.90
C SER A 74 -7.72 -1.80 3.90
N GLY A 75 -6.98 -1.92 2.77
CA GLY A 75 -6.90 -0.89 1.73
C GLY A 75 -7.35 -1.37 0.37
N TYR A 76 -7.04 -0.59 -0.64
CA TYR A 76 -7.34 -0.86 -2.04
C TYR A 76 -6.23 -0.30 -2.94
N LEU A 77 -6.15 -0.79 -4.17
CA LEU A 77 -5.22 -0.28 -5.17
C LEU A 77 -5.82 0.93 -5.90
N PRO A 78 -5.25 2.14 -5.77
CA PRO A 78 -5.70 3.30 -6.53
C PRO A 78 -5.47 3.13 -8.04
N LYS A 79 -6.26 3.83 -8.84
CA LYS A 79 -6.11 3.88 -10.30
C LYS A 79 -4.96 4.81 -10.72
N GLY A 80 -4.51 4.66 -11.96
CA GLY A 80 -3.53 5.57 -12.58
C GLY A 80 -2.10 5.33 -12.14
N ILE A 81 -1.80 4.11 -11.69
CA ILE A 81 -0.44 3.68 -11.42
C ILE A 81 0.24 3.41 -12.75
N ASN A 82 1.25 4.22 -13.05
CA ASN A 82 2.20 3.95 -14.11
C ASN A 82 3.48 3.47 -13.44
N ASN A 83 3.76 2.17 -13.55
CA ASN A 83 4.98 1.63 -12.98
C ASN A 83 6.20 2.02 -13.84
N PRO A 84 7.08 2.91 -13.35
CA PRO A 84 8.26 3.31 -14.10
C PRO A 84 9.39 2.28 -14.00
N ASN A 85 9.29 1.34 -13.06
CA ASN A 85 10.28 0.31 -12.81
C ASN A 85 9.83 -1.01 -13.42
N SER A 86 10.75 -1.73 -14.02
CA SER A 86 10.49 -3.06 -14.59
C SER A 86 10.27 -4.16 -13.54
N LYS A 87 10.41 -3.83 -12.25
CA LYS A 87 10.32 -4.78 -11.15
C LYS A 87 9.44 -4.21 -10.04
N ASP A 88 8.30 -4.86 -9.81
CA ASP A 88 7.42 -4.52 -8.69
C ASP A 88 8.07 -4.95 -7.36
N PRO A 89 7.95 -4.11 -6.31
CA PRO A 89 8.34 -4.53 -4.96
C PRO A 89 7.40 -5.65 -4.48
N PRO A 90 7.87 -6.54 -3.57
CA PRO A 90 6.99 -7.49 -2.92
C PRO A 90 5.89 -6.77 -2.15
N ILE A 91 4.67 -7.32 -2.20
CA ILE A 91 3.48 -6.73 -1.58
C ILE A 91 2.78 -7.75 -0.70
N ILE A 92 2.47 -7.37 0.53
CA ILE A 92 1.49 -8.06 1.36
C ILE A 92 0.25 -7.16 1.52
N ALA A 93 -0.91 -7.68 1.12
CA ALA A 93 -2.20 -7.05 1.32
C ALA A 93 -3.06 -7.92 2.23
N ILE A 94 -3.56 -7.34 3.32
CA ILE A 94 -4.39 -8.06 4.30
C ILE A 94 -5.71 -7.30 4.48
N HIS A 95 -6.84 -8.04 4.60
CA HIS A 95 -8.16 -7.44 4.63
C HIS A 95 -9.14 -8.21 5.52
N GLY A 96 -10.07 -7.48 6.13
CA GLY A 96 -11.17 -8.06 6.89
C GLY A 96 -12.27 -8.61 5.99
N GLU A 97 -12.74 -9.83 6.27
CA GLU A 97 -13.87 -10.44 5.55
C GLU A 97 -15.20 -9.74 5.85
N GLY A 98 -15.30 -9.12 7.05
CA GLY A 98 -16.44 -8.32 7.48
C GLY A 98 -16.19 -6.81 7.46
N ASP A 99 -15.24 -6.33 6.64
CA ASP A 99 -14.93 -4.90 6.53
C ASP A 99 -16.13 -4.14 5.95
N ASP A 100 -16.74 -3.27 6.76
CA ASP A 100 -17.93 -2.48 6.43
C ASP A 100 -17.59 -1.06 5.89
N ILE A 101 -16.33 -0.70 5.87
CA ILE A 101 -15.82 0.58 5.33
C ILE A 101 -15.31 0.38 3.89
N ILE A 102 -14.47 -0.63 3.69
CA ILE A 102 -13.96 -1.01 2.37
C ILE A 102 -14.28 -2.49 2.15
N ASP A 103 -15.34 -2.73 1.40
CA ASP A 103 -15.78 -4.10 1.08
C ASP A 103 -14.64 -4.92 0.47
N ILE A 104 -14.46 -6.16 0.96
CA ILE A 104 -13.35 -7.04 0.56
C ILE A 104 -13.37 -7.37 -0.94
N ASP A 105 -14.55 -7.47 -1.56
CA ASP A 105 -14.64 -7.76 -3.00
C ASP A 105 -14.25 -6.54 -3.84
N ILE A 106 -14.54 -5.33 -3.35
CA ILE A 106 -14.03 -4.09 -3.95
C ILE A 106 -12.50 -4.05 -3.85
N ALA A 107 -11.94 -4.37 -2.68
CA ALA A 107 -10.50 -4.42 -2.48
C ALA A 107 -9.84 -5.44 -3.42
N LYS A 108 -10.32 -6.69 -3.43
CA LYS A 108 -9.84 -7.76 -4.33
C LYS A 108 -9.90 -7.35 -5.80
N LYS A 109 -11.02 -6.76 -6.23
CA LYS A 109 -11.20 -6.27 -7.61
C LYS A 109 -10.19 -5.18 -7.95
N SER A 110 -9.83 -4.31 -7.01
CA SER A 110 -8.83 -3.27 -7.25
C SER A 110 -7.45 -3.86 -7.54
N TYR A 111 -7.11 -5.02 -6.93
CA TYR A 111 -5.83 -5.69 -7.11
C TYR A 111 -5.69 -6.49 -8.41
N SER A 112 -6.73 -6.56 -9.25
CA SER A 112 -6.74 -7.40 -10.47
C SER A 112 -5.55 -7.19 -11.41
N GLY A 113 -4.96 -5.99 -11.43
CA GLY A 113 -3.78 -5.68 -12.26
C GLY A 113 -2.45 -6.16 -11.70
N ILE A 114 -2.37 -6.58 -10.43
CA ILE A 114 -1.13 -6.99 -9.76
C ILE A 114 -1.22 -8.38 -9.11
N GLN A 115 -2.39 -8.98 -9.06
CA GLN A 115 -2.62 -10.25 -8.34
C GLN A 115 -1.89 -11.46 -8.95
N GLU A 116 -1.48 -11.39 -10.21
CA GLU A 116 -0.70 -12.44 -10.88
C GLU A 116 0.82 -12.29 -10.66
N SER A 117 1.25 -11.21 -10.03
CA SER A 117 2.65 -11.04 -9.66
C SER A 117 3.07 -12.10 -8.64
N LYS A 118 4.22 -12.72 -8.85
CA LYS A 118 4.78 -13.72 -7.92
C LYS A 118 5.07 -13.17 -6.53
N ASP A 119 5.23 -11.87 -6.44
CA ASP A 119 5.59 -11.16 -5.21
C ASP A 119 4.38 -10.44 -4.58
N PHE A 120 3.16 -10.70 -5.08
CA PHE A 120 1.91 -10.21 -4.47
C PHE A 120 1.27 -11.31 -3.64
N PHE A 121 1.06 -11.03 -2.36
CA PHE A 121 0.41 -11.93 -1.40
C PHE A 121 -0.82 -11.26 -0.80
N PHE A 122 -1.99 -11.89 -0.94
CA PHE A 122 -3.25 -11.45 -0.34
C PHE A 122 -3.72 -12.44 0.72
N ARG A 123 -4.13 -11.92 1.89
CA ARG A 123 -4.73 -12.71 2.96
C ARG A 123 -5.96 -12.02 3.52
N SER A 124 -6.97 -12.79 3.92
CA SER A 124 -8.13 -12.27 4.65
C SER A 124 -8.26 -12.93 6.02
N TYR A 125 -8.90 -12.21 6.93
CA TYR A 125 -9.22 -12.65 8.27
C TYR A 125 -10.67 -12.33 8.62
N ASN A 126 -11.26 -13.11 9.52
CA ASN A 126 -12.59 -12.82 10.07
C ASN A 126 -12.50 -11.65 11.05
N MET A 127 -12.43 -10.45 10.51
CA MET A 127 -12.38 -9.17 11.22
C MET A 127 -13.08 -8.09 10.41
N THR A 128 -13.38 -6.96 11.04
CA THR A 128 -13.95 -5.77 10.42
C THR A 128 -12.87 -4.82 9.89
N HIS A 129 -13.12 -3.50 9.88
CA HIS A 129 -12.14 -2.49 9.48
C HIS A 129 -11.20 -2.16 10.65
N GLU A 130 -10.33 -3.07 10.97
CA GLU A 130 -9.43 -3.02 12.14
C GLU A 130 -8.10 -3.71 11.83
N VAL A 131 -7.17 -3.67 12.78
CA VAL A 131 -5.91 -4.41 12.73
C VAL A 131 -5.87 -5.40 13.89
N ILE A 132 -5.66 -6.68 13.59
CA ILE A 132 -5.59 -7.74 14.58
C ILE A 132 -4.15 -8.27 14.75
N TYR A 133 -3.93 -9.02 15.83
CA TYR A 133 -2.61 -9.55 16.16
C TYR A 133 -2.03 -10.46 15.08
N ASP A 134 -2.87 -11.29 14.45
CA ASP A 134 -2.43 -12.23 13.41
C ASP A 134 -1.88 -11.51 12.17
N GLU A 135 -2.46 -10.36 11.79
CA GLU A 135 -1.90 -9.51 10.74
C GLU A 135 -0.51 -9.01 11.08
N ILE A 136 -0.28 -8.62 12.34
CA ILE A 136 1.03 -8.14 12.81
C ILE A 136 2.08 -9.24 12.70
N ILE A 137 1.71 -10.49 12.96
CA ILE A 137 2.61 -11.65 12.75
C ILE A 137 2.95 -11.82 11.27
N ASP A 138 1.95 -11.71 10.38
CA ASP A 138 2.19 -11.79 8.94
C ASP A 138 3.08 -10.65 8.44
N VAL A 139 2.84 -9.42 8.89
CA VAL A 139 3.68 -8.26 8.57
C VAL A 139 5.12 -8.47 9.04
N LYS A 140 5.30 -8.97 10.27
CA LYS A 140 6.63 -9.31 10.80
C LYS A 140 7.34 -10.33 9.91
N ASN A 141 6.66 -11.41 9.53
CA ASN A 141 7.23 -12.47 8.69
C ASN A 141 7.57 -11.93 7.29
N PHE A 142 6.72 -11.08 6.73
CA PHE A 142 6.97 -10.41 5.46
C PHE A 142 8.21 -9.52 5.51
N LEU A 143 8.37 -8.72 6.56
CA LEU A 143 9.55 -7.88 6.77
C LEU A 143 10.82 -8.73 6.86
N ILE A 144 10.83 -9.78 7.70
CA ILE A 144 11.99 -10.65 7.88
C ILE A 144 12.41 -11.31 6.56
N LYS A 145 11.43 -11.74 5.75
CA LYS A 145 11.70 -12.38 4.45
C LYS A 145 12.35 -11.43 3.44
N ASN A 146 12.05 -10.12 3.51
CA ASN A 146 12.44 -9.14 2.50
C ASN A 146 13.55 -8.15 2.97
N MET A 147 14.02 -8.33 4.23
CA MET A 147 15.19 -7.62 4.75
C MET A 147 16.47 -8.22 4.20
#